data_c68f1f30c3b40afdd86cd9093b3f1605
#
_entry.id   c68f1f30c3b40afdd86cd9093b3f1605
#
_cell.length_a   1.000
_cell.length_b   1.000
_cell.length_c   1.000
_cell.angle_alpha   90.00
_cell.angle_beta   90.00
_cell.angle_gamma   90.00
#
_symmetry.space_group_name_H-M   'P 1'
#
loop_
_entity.id
_entity.type
_entity.pdbx_description
1 polymer ?
#
loop_
_entity_poly.entity_id
_entity_poly.type
_entity_poly.pdbx_seq_one_letter_code
_entity_poly.pdbx_strand_id
1 'polypeptide(L)'
;MLFLSKTIFFLKTKLLKHIFFIIFYFCFTGFSFSHNHFPITTESKIMIAKGKIAYQNNCVSCHMIDLAGAKNWKGVDEDGHRKAPPLNGTGHTWHHDDKTLHAIIKY
;
A
#
# COMPACT_ATOMS: atom_id res chain seq x y z
N MET A 1 59.38 -19.46 -8.04
CA MET A 1 58.58 -18.36 -7.46
C MET A 1 57.27 -18.05 -8.19
N LEU A 2 57.04 -18.49 -9.41
CA LEU A 2 55.83 -18.21 -10.20
C LEU A 2 54.61 -19.10 -9.86
N PHE A 3 54.79 -20.26 -9.26
CA PHE A 3 53.70 -21.21 -8.98
C PHE A 3 52.80 -20.79 -7.78
N LEU A 4 53.41 -20.15 -6.77
CA LEU A 4 52.67 -19.69 -5.58
C LEU A 4 51.72 -18.52 -5.90
N SER A 5 52.06 -17.68 -6.86
CA SER A 5 51.25 -16.51 -7.24
C SER A 5 49.93 -16.90 -7.92
N LYS A 6 49.95 -17.93 -8.76
CA LYS A 6 48.73 -18.40 -9.49
C LYS A 6 47.72 -19.09 -8.56
N THR A 7 48.20 -19.85 -7.58
CA THR A 7 47.31 -20.51 -6.60
C THR A 7 46.61 -19.50 -5.68
N ILE A 8 47.33 -18.47 -5.24
CA ILE A 8 46.74 -17.40 -4.40
C ILE A 8 45.70 -16.58 -5.19
N PHE A 9 45.95 -16.33 -6.47
CA PHE A 9 45.01 -15.63 -7.34
C PHE A 9 43.72 -16.44 -7.55
N PHE A 10 43.80 -17.76 -7.78
CA PHE A 10 42.65 -18.66 -7.95
C PHE A 10 41.85 -18.81 -6.65
N LEU A 11 42.48 -18.81 -5.49
CA LEU A 11 41.78 -18.86 -4.20
C LEU A 11 40.99 -17.57 -3.94
N LYS A 12 41.60 -16.42 -4.25
CA LYS A 12 40.93 -15.10 -4.10
C LYS A 12 39.71 -14.97 -5.01
N THR A 13 39.77 -15.45 -6.25
CA THR A 13 38.64 -15.37 -7.17
C THR A 13 37.50 -16.31 -6.79
N LYS A 14 37.78 -17.50 -6.25
CA LYS A 14 36.76 -18.40 -5.71
C LYS A 14 36.11 -17.81 -4.46
N LEU A 15 36.86 -17.26 -3.53
CA LEU A 15 36.37 -16.65 -2.31
C LEU A 15 35.47 -15.44 -2.64
N LEU A 16 35.86 -14.60 -3.60
CA LEU A 16 35.08 -13.44 -4.03
C LEU A 16 33.74 -13.83 -4.65
N LYS A 17 33.70 -14.93 -5.43
CA LYS A 17 32.44 -15.47 -5.98
C LYS A 17 31.50 -15.98 -4.88
N HIS A 18 32.01 -16.65 -3.86
CA HIS A 18 31.18 -17.14 -2.76
C HIS A 18 30.64 -15.99 -1.90
N ILE A 19 31.44 -14.94 -1.65
CA ILE A 19 30.96 -13.74 -0.95
C ILE A 19 29.89 -13.04 -1.76
N PHE A 20 30.06 -12.91 -3.08
CA PHE A 20 29.06 -12.32 -3.96
C PHE A 20 27.73 -13.11 -3.97
N PHE A 21 27.81 -14.45 -3.98
CA PHE A 21 26.63 -15.32 -3.89
C PHE A 21 25.92 -15.21 -2.54
N ILE A 22 26.66 -15.10 -1.43
CA ILE A 22 26.10 -14.94 -0.10
C ILE A 22 25.40 -13.58 0.04
N ILE A 23 26.03 -12.50 -0.44
CA ILE A 23 25.42 -11.16 -0.42
C ILE A 23 24.18 -11.11 -1.30
N PHE A 24 24.24 -11.72 -2.50
CA PHE A 24 23.09 -11.82 -3.41
C PHE A 24 21.92 -12.60 -2.79
N TYR A 25 22.21 -13.71 -2.10
CA TYR A 25 21.21 -14.52 -1.41
C TYR A 25 20.57 -13.76 -0.23
N PHE A 26 21.36 -13.02 0.53
CA PHE A 26 20.88 -12.19 1.63
C PHE A 26 20.03 -11.00 1.17
N CYS A 27 20.39 -10.37 0.06
CA CYS A 27 19.57 -9.30 -0.53
C CYS A 27 18.23 -9.80 -1.08
N PHE A 28 18.15 -11.06 -1.55
CA PHE A 28 16.94 -11.58 -2.16
C PHE A 28 15.95 -12.22 -1.17
N THR A 29 16.43 -12.64 0.01
CA THR A 29 15.58 -13.29 1.04
C THR A 29 15.05 -12.33 2.11
N GLY A 30 15.44 -11.05 2.07
CA GLY A 30 15.21 -10.08 3.15
C GLY A 30 13.98 -9.18 3.01
N PHE A 31 13.21 -9.23 1.93
CA PHE A 31 12.08 -8.32 1.75
C PHE A 31 10.75 -9.05 1.82
N SER A 32 10.43 -9.60 3.00
CA SER A 32 9.05 -9.93 3.34
C SER A 32 8.33 -8.65 3.72
N PHE A 33 7.55 -8.08 2.81
CA PHE A 33 6.57 -7.06 3.14
C PHE A 33 5.53 -7.72 4.06
N SER A 34 5.71 -7.56 5.36
CA SER A 34 4.67 -7.88 6.32
C SER A 34 3.55 -6.86 6.13
N HIS A 35 2.48 -7.24 5.45
CA HIS A 35 1.22 -6.54 5.56
C HIS A 35 0.79 -6.66 7.03
N ASN A 36 0.97 -5.60 7.79
CA ASN A 36 0.43 -5.49 9.14
C ASN A 36 -1.10 -5.51 9.02
N HIS A 37 -1.67 -6.71 9.08
CA HIS A 37 -3.11 -6.87 9.25
C HIS A 37 -3.45 -6.38 10.65
N PHE A 38 -4.07 -5.20 10.73
CA PHE A 38 -4.49 -4.61 12.00
C PHE A 38 -5.57 -5.52 12.61
N PRO A 39 -5.35 -6.16 13.78
CA PRO A 39 -6.36 -7.04 14.35
C PRO A 39 -7.59 -6.21 14.72
N ILE A 40 -8.78 -6.66 14.30
CA ILE A 40 -10.04 -6.00 14.64
C ILE A 40 -10.31 -6.24 16.14
N THR A 41 -9.95 -5.26 16.96
CA THR A 41 -10.21 -5.24 18.41
C THR A 41 -11.64 -4.76 18.72
N THR A 42 -12.07 -4.87 19.97
CA THR A 42 -13.34 -4.28 20.42
C THR A 42 -13.35 -2.77 20.21
N GLU A 43 -12.23 -2.10 20.45
CA GLU A 43 -12.06 -0.67 20.21
C GLU A 43 -12.22 -0.33 18.72
N SER A 44 -11.63 -1.13 17.83
CA SER A 44 -11.80 -0.99 16.39
C SER A 44 -13.27 -1.12 15.97
N LYS A 45 -14.03 -2.03 16.56
CA LYS A 45 -15.46 -2.20 16.29
C LYS A 45 -16.26 -0.96 16.70
N ILE A 46 -15.96 -0.37 17.85
CA ILE A 46 -16.58 0.88 18.31
C ILE A 46 -16.25 2.03 17.36
N MET A 47 -15.00 2.14 16.91
CA MET A 47 -14.59 3.16 15.95
C MET A 47 -15.25 2.99 14.59
N ILE A 48 -15.39 1.77 14.10
CA ILE A 48 -16.13 1.46 12.86
C ILE A 48 -17.60 1.87 12.99
N ALA A 49 -18.25 1.57 14.12
CA ALA A 49 -19.64 1.96 14.35
C ALA A 49 -19.81 3.50 14.36
N LYS A 50 -18.91 4.23 15.03
CA LYS A 50 -18.87 5.70 15.01
C LYS A 50 -18.64 6.24 13.59
N GLY A 51 -17.70 5.64 12.86
CA GLY A 51 -17.40 5.99 11.48
C GLY A 51 -18.61 5.80 10.55
N LYS A 52 -19.37 4.72 10.74
CA LYS A 52 -20.64 4.49 10.00
C LYS A 52 -21.63 5.61 10.23
N ILE A 53 -21.82 6.03 11.48
CA ILE A 53 -22.73 7.14 11.81
C ILE A 53 -22.24 8.45 11.18
N ALA A 54 -20.95 8.74 11.31
CA ALA A 54 -20.35 9.92 10.69
C ALA A 54 -20.52 9.92 9.17
N TYR A 55 -20.31 8.78 8.52
CA TYR A 55 -20.53 8.62 7.08
C TYR A 55 -21.99 8.89 6.69
N GLN A 56 -22.93 8.31 7.41
CA GLN A 56 -24.37 8.49 7.15
C GLN A 56 -24.80 9.95 7.26
N ASN A 57 -24.22 10.68 8.19
CA ASN A 57 -24.59 12.08 8.43
C ASN A 57 -23.95 13.07 7.46
N ASN A 58 -22.76 12.75 6.92
CA ASN A 58 -21.95 13.74 6.21
C ASN A 58 -21.57 13.34 4.77
N CYS A 59 -21.62 12.06 4.41
CA CYS A 59 -21.03 11.58 3.15
C CYS A 59 -22.03 10.91 2.20
N VAL A 60 -23.13 10.38 2.75
CA VAL A 60 -24.14 9.60 1.98
C VAL A 60 -24.77 10.39 0.85
N SER A 61 -24.95 11.70 1.02
CA SER A 61 -25.57 12.55 0.00
C SER A 61 -24.83 12.50 -1.35
N CYS A 62 -23.52 12.36 -1.31
CA CYS A 62 -22.67 12.29 -2.51
C CYS A 62 -22.20 10.87 -2.83
N HIS A 63 -21.81 10.09 -1.81
CA HIS A 63 -21.22 8.76 -1.99
C HIS A 63 -22.21 7.60 -1.94
N MET A 64 -23.50 7.87 -1.70
CA MET A 64 -24.62 6.93 -1.61
C MET A 64 -24.51 5.97 -0.40
N ILE A 65 -25.64 5.37 0.00
CA ILE A 65 -25.68 4.48 1.17
C ILE A 65 -24.93 3.15 0.96
N ASP A 66 -24.85 2.72 -0.28
CA ASP A 66 -24.15 1.51 -0.75
C ASP A 66 -22.69 1.77 -1.14
N LEU A 67 -22.21 3.00 -0.90
CA LEU A 67 -20.85 3.42 -1.24
C LEU A 67 -20.54 3.39 -2.76
N ALA A 68 -21.56 3.31 -3.63
CA ALA A 68 -21.40 3.20 -5.08
C ALA A 68 -20.93 4.50 -5.75
N GLY A 69 -21.05 5.64 -5.04
CA GLY A 69 -20.72 6.95 -5.58
C GLY A 69 -21.76 7.45 -6.59
N ALA A 70 -21.49 8.58 -7.20
CA ALA A 70 -22.39 9.20 -8.17
C ALA A 70 -22.41 8.44 -9.50
N LYS A 71 -23.56 8.43 -10.17
CA LYS A 71 -23.66 7.90 -11.54
C LYS A 71 -22.67 8.64 -12.46
N ASN A 72 -21.94 7.89 -13.26
CA ASN A 72 -20.88 8.43 -14.13
C ASN A 72 -19.81 9.24 -13.35
N TRP A 73 -19.36 8.72 -12.20
CA TRP A 73 -18.41 9.36 -11.30
C TRP A 73 -17.08 9.76 -11.94
N LYS A 74 -16.69 9.15 -13.07
CA LYS A 74 -15.47 9.51 -13.82
C LYS A 74 -15.59 10.84 -14.56
N GLY A 75 -16.80 11.36 -14.70
CA GLY A 75 -17.08 12.64 -15.32
C GLY A 75 -17.06 13.81 -14.32
N VAL A 76 -17.51 14.96 -14.82
CA VAL A 76 -17.74 16.17 -14.02
C VAL A 76 -19.23 16.49 -13.99
N ASP A 77 -19.65 17.31 -13.04
CA ASP A 77 -20.99 17.91 -12.96
C ASP A 77 -21.10 19.14 -13.88
N GLU A 78 -22.24 19.82 -13.81
CA GLU A 78 -22.53 21.00 -14.62
C GLU A 78 -21.57 22.18 -14.30
N ASP A 79 -21.05 22.23 -13.07
CA ASP A 79 -20.12 23.28 -12.62
C ASP A 79 -18.65 22.89 -12.86
N GLY A 80 -18.40 21.72 -13.47
CA GLY A 80 -17.04 21.26 -13.78
C GLY A 80 -16.33 20.54 -12.61
N HIS A 81 -17.01 20.29 -11.49
CA HIS A 81 -16.43 19.57 -10.36
C HIS A 81 -16.47 18.04 -10.58
N ARG A 82 -15.49 17.36 -10.05
CA ARG A 82 -15.47 15.89 -10.09
C ARG A 82 -16.60 15.33 -9.25
N LYS A 83 -17.34 14.38 -9.83
CA LYS A 83 -18.39 13.65 -9.12
C LYS A 83 -17.80 12.71 -8.07
N ALA A 84 -18.59 12.41 -7.03
CA ALA A 84 -18.17 11.55 -5.94
C ALA A 84 -17.86 10.12 -6.41
N PRO A 85 -16.64 9.60 -6.22
CA PRO A 85 -16.25 8.27 -6.64
C PRO A 85 -16.81 7.18 -5.73
N PRO A 86 -16.87 5.91 -6.19
CA PRO A 86 -17.19 4.77 -5.35
C PRO A 86 -16.16 4.59 -4.21
N LEU A 87 -16.66 4.23 -3.02
CA LEU A 87 -15.86 3.90 -1.85
C LEU A 87 -15.96 2.40 -1.47
N ASN A 88 -16.72 1.61 -2.24
CA ASN A 88 -16.98 0.19 -2.03
C ASN A 88 -15.96 -0.76 -2.69
N GLY A 89 -14.80 -0.25 -3.09
CA GLY A 89 -13.77 -1.02 -3.76
C GLY A 89 -13.85 -1.05 -5.29
N THR A 90 -14.96 -0.61 -5.90
CA THR A 90 -15.11 -0.51 -7.36
C THR A 90 -14.50 0.76 -7.95
N GLY A 91 -14.13 1.72 -7.10
CA GLY A 91 -13.38 2.91 -7.46
C GLY A 91 -11.87 2.69 -7.36
N HIS A 92 -11.12 3.75 -7.03
CA HIS A 92 -9.65 3.70 -6.89
C HIS A 92 -9.16 4.06 -5.48
N THR A 93 -10.05 4.15 -4.49
CA THR A 93 -9.72 4.52 -3.11
C THR A 93 -8.65 3.62 -2.49
N TRP A 94 -8.64 2.35 -2.85
CA TRP A 94 -7.66 1.35 -2.39
C TRP A 94 -6.21 1.60 -2.84
N HIS A 95 -5.98 2.52 -3.79
CA HIS A 95 -4.64 2.95 -4.20
C HIS A 95 -4.00 3.95 -3.24
N HIS A 96 -4.79 4.57 -2.36
CA HIS A 96 -4.31 5.59 -1.44
C HIS A 96 -4.02 4.97 -0.07
N ASP A 97 -2.96 5.44 0.58
CA ASP A 97 -2.67 5.11 1.97
C ASP A 97 -3.63 5.86 2.94
N ASP A 98 -3.72 5.38 4.17
CA ASP A 98 -4.61 5.94 5.18
C ASP A 98 -4.33 7.42 5.47
N LYS A 99 -3.07 7.84 5.42
CA LYS A 99 -2.68 9.24 5.62
C LYS A 99 -3.24 10.14 4.52
N THR A 100 -3.16 9.70 3.29
CA THR A 100 -3.72 10.41 2.13
C THR A 100 -5.23 10.47 2.21
N LEU A 101 -5.91 9.35 2.52
CA LEU A 101 -7.36 9.32 2.69
C LEU A 101 -7.83 10.24 3.82
N HIS A 102 -7.13 10.22 4.95
CA HIS A 102 -7.43 11.13 6.05
C HIS A 102 -7.27 12.60 5.66
N ALA A 103 -6.23 12.95 4.91
CA ALA A 103 -6.01 14.31 4.44
C ALA A 103 -7.12 14.78 3.50
N ILE A 104 -7.56 13.93 2.55
CA ILE A 104 -8.66 14.23 1.61
C ILE A 104 -9.98 14.49 2.35
N ILE A 105 -10.24 13.75 3.44
CA ILE A 105 -11.48 13.91 4.21
C ILE A 105 -11.45 15.17 5.09
N LYS A 106 -10.25 15.54 5.58
CA LYS A 106 -10.11 16.58 6.59
C LYS A 106 -9.95 17.99 6.00
N TYR A 107 -9.36 18.11 4.83
CA TYR A 107 -9.01 19.40 4.21
C TYR A 107 -9.62 19.58 2.82
#